data_e1a703ed83e0733168c01eb37b62245d
#
_entry.id   e1a703ed83e0733168c01eb37b62245d
#
_cell.length_a   1.000
_cell.length_b   1.000
_cell.length_c   1.000
_cell.angle_alpha   90.00
_cell.angle_beta   90.00
_cell.angle_gamma   90.00
#
_symmetry.space_group_name_H-M   'P 1'
#
loop_
_entity.id
_entity.type
_entity.pdbx_description
1 polymer ?
#
loop_
_entity_poly.entity_id
_entity_poly.type
_entity_poly.pdbx_seq_one_letter_code
_entity_poly.pdbx_strand_id
1 'polypeptide(L)'
;KESIFPREREEPVIDKSAFHSLSYGMYVIGTRFEGSDFGCVANTFAQVTSSPLQVSIALNKENATTAALRAAGRFTASCLSEDASMELIGTFGFHSSTELDKFAQHASSRDAAGMPYVAEACCAWFSAKVTGELDLGTHVLFIGEVEESQKVEGAASPMTYSFYHQVKGGKTPPKASSYLGDEQPVPASASVREGGEGESAAAPKVGWRCTICGHIEYVDELPDDFECPICGVGKEMFERVEL
;
A
#
# COMPACT_ATOMS: atom_id res chain seq x y z
N LYS A 1 19.51 1.55 -56.16
CA LYS A 1 20.45 2.23 -55.23
C LYS A 1 19.78 2.19 -53.86
N GLU A 2 20.12 1.22 -53.05
CA GLU A 2 19.66 1.15 -51.65
C GLU A 2 20.34 2.25 -50.87
N SER A 3 19.53 2.97 -50.07
CA SER A 3 20.00 4.01 -49.17
C SER A 3 20.92 3.41 -48.11
N ILE A 4 22.17 3.88 -48.09
CA ILE A 4 23.24 3.45 -47.15
C ILE A 4 23.13 4.22 -45.81
N PHE A 5 22.07 4.96 -45.61
CA PHE A 5 21.88 5.65 -44.31
C PHE A 5 21.25 4.68 -43.33
N PRO A 6 21.85 4.48 -42.14
CA PRO A 6 21.19 3.71 -41.06
C PRO A 6 19.87 4.41 -40.72
N ARG A 7 18.78 3.64 -40.67
CA ARG A 7 17.52 4.16 -40.11
C ARG A 7 17.85 4.66 -38.70
N GLU A 8 17.54 5.93 -38.43
CA GLU A 8 17.53 6.45 -37.09
C GLU A 8 16.72 5.48 -36.25
N ARG A 9 17.31 4.94 -35.18
CA ARG A 9 16.56 4.11 -34.23
C ARG A 9 15.62 5.08 -33.52
N GLU A 10 14.33 4.93 -33.78
CA GLU A 10 13.31 5.60 -32.98
C GLU A 10 13.59 5.26 -31.51
N GLU A 11 13.61 6.25 -30.64
CA GLU A 11 13.76 6.03 -29.20
C GLU A 11 12.63 5.11 -28.73
N PRO A 12 12.92 4.12 -27.86
CA PRO A 12 11.90 3.20 -27.38
C PRO A 12 10.81 3.96 -26.64
N VAL A 13 9.57 3.81 -27.09
CA VAL A 13 8.41 4.41 -26.43
C VAL A 13 8.06 3.55 -25.21
N ILE A 14 8.07 4.16 -24.02
CA ILE A 14 7.63 3.51 -22.78
C ILE A 14 6.16 3.86 -22.54
N ASP A 15 5.28 2.88 -22.78
CA ASP A 15 3.87 3.00 -22.39
C ASP A 15 3.72 2.70 -20.90
N LYS A 16 3.57 3.76 -20.10
CA LYS A 16 3.41 3.63 -18.64
C LYS A 16 2.15 2.88 -18.25
N SER A 17 1.10 2.88 -19.07
CA SER A 17 -0.15 2.16 -18.79
C SER A 17 0.04 0.64 -18.69
N ALA A 18 1.09 0.09 -19.32
CA ALA A 18 1.43 -1.32 -19.21
C ALA A 18 1.70 -1.77 -17.76
N PHE A 19 2.16 -0.86 -16.89
CA PHE A 19 2.41 -1.17 -15.48
C PHE A 19 1.12 -1.43 -14.69
N HIS A 20 -0.04 -0.97 -15.15
CA HIS A 20 -1.33 -1.29 -14.55
C HIS A 20 -1.72 -2.78 -14.71
N SER A 21 -1.07 -3.49 -15.60
CA SER A 21 -1.25 -4.94 -15.78
C SER A 21 -0.46 -5.80 -14.80
N LEU A 22 0.41 -5.19 -13.97
CA LEU A 22 1.14 -5.90 -12.94
C LEU A 22 0.22 -6.19 -11.74
N SER A 23 0.34 -7.40 -11.20
CA SER A 23 -0.39 -7.81 -9.99
C SER A 23 0.44 -7.52 -8.76
N TYR A 24 -0.17 -6.79 -7.81
CA TYR A 24 0.43 -6.49 -6.51
C TYR A 24 -0.54 -6.88 -5.39
N GLY A 25 0.01 -7.30 -4.25
CA GLY A 25 -0.72 -7.38 -2.99
C GLY A 25 -0.65 -6.06 -2.22
N MET A 26 -1.24 -6.06 -1.02
CA MET A 26 -1.14 -4.98 -0.04
C MET A 26 -0.57 -5.53 1.26
N TYR A 27 0.48 -4.91 1.75
CA TYR A 27 1.23 -5.39 2.91
C TYR A 27 1.53 -4.26 3.87
N VAL A 28 1.54 -4.55 5.18
CA VAL A 28 2.19 -3.69 6.16
C VAL A 28 3.55 -4.29 6.48
N ILE A 29 4.60 -3.53 6.23
CA ILE A 29 5.96 -3.86 6.60
C ILE A 29 6.22 -3.30 7.99
N GLY A 30 6.72 -4.13 8.90
CA GLY A 30 7.07 -3.76 10.26
C GLY A 30 8.54 -4.03 10.57
N THR A 31 9.13 -3.21 11.41
CA THR A 31 10.47 -3.41 11.98
C THR A 31 10.58 -2.70 13.32
N ARG A 32 11.60 -3.06 14.12
CA ARG A 32 11.88 -2.42 15.41
C ARG A 32 13.33 -2.02 15.48
N PHE A 33 13.58 -0.77 15.81
CA PHE A 33 14.93 -0.24 15.99
C PHE A 33 14.99 0.70 17.20
N GLU A 34 16.02 0.59 18.02
CA GLU A 34 16.23 1.41 19.25
C GLU A 34 15.00 1.51 20.16
N GLY A 35 14.26 0.42 20.32
CA GLY A 35 13.09 0.37 21.16
C GLY A 35 11.79 0.91 20.55
N SER A 36 11.83 1.49 19.37
CA SER A 36 10.68 2.05 18.63
C SER A 36 10.25 1.15 17.48
N ASP A 37 8.94 1.13 17.22
CA ASP A 37 8.34 0.36 16.12
C ASP A 37 8.15 1.26 14.90
N PHE A 38 8.52 0.75 13.73
CA PHE A 38 8.38 1.44 12.45
C PHE A 38 7.59 0.56 11.50
N GLY A 39 6.67 1.17 10.74
CA GLY A 39 5.91 0.43 9.75
C GLY A 39 5.38 1.31 8.62
N CYS A 40 5.19 0.71 7.46
CA CYS A 40 4.59 1.36 6.30
C CYS A 40 3.83 0.36 5.44
N VAL A 41 2.84 0.87 4.68
CA VAL A 41 2.21 0.10 3.60
C VAL A 41 3.18 -0.03 2.44
N ALA A 42 3.22 -1.22 1.85
CA ALA A 42 3.94 -1.49 0.61
C ALA A 42 3.17 -2.49 -0.27
N ASN A 43 3.41 -2.46 -1.58
CA ASN A 43 2.81 -3.37 -2.56
C ASN A 43 3.86 -4.24 -3.28
N THR A 44 5.14 -4.09 -2.99
CA THR A 44 6.25 -4.73 -3.69
C THR A 44 6.79 -5.99 -3.00
N PHE A 45 6.13 -6.47 -1.93
CA PHE A 45 6.54 -7.70 -1.27
C PHE A 45 6.24 -8.92 -2.15
N ALA A 46 7.26 -9.76 -2.34
CA ALA A 46 7.14 -10.96 -3.17
C ALA A 46 8.08 -12.07 -2.71
N GLN A 47 7.68 -13.33 -2.90
CA GLN A 47 8.58 -14.47 -2.80
C GLN A 47 9.53 -14.48 -3.99
N VAL A 48 10.83 -14.68 -3.76
CA VAL A 48 11.85 -14.74 -4.83
C VAL A 48 12.47 -16.11 -4.99
N THR A 49 12.61 -16.88 -3.92
CA THR A 49 13.10 -18.27 -3.96
C THR A 49 12.33 -19.16 -3.00
N SER A 50 12.32 -20.45 -3.27
CA SER A 50 11.71 -21.49 -2.42
C SER A 50 12.73 -22.33 -1.65
N SER A 51 14.01 -22.26 -2.00
CA SER A 51 15.09 -22.96 -1.32
C SER A 51 16.42 -22.21 -1.50
N PRO A 52 16.88 -21.46 -0.49
CA PRO A 52 16.19 -21.11 0.74
C PRO A 52 14.92 -20.30 0.50
N LEU A 53 14.00 -20.26 1.49
CA LEU A 53 12.81 -19.41 1.40
C LEU A 53 13.22 -17.94 1.53
N GLN A 54 13.14 -17.20 0.42
CA GLN A 54 13.48 -15.78 0.42
C GLN A 54 12.35 -14.93 -0.16
N VAL A 55 12.26 -13.73 0.36
CA VAL A 55 11.33 -12.69 -0.04
C VAL A 55 12.06 -11.41 -0.38
N SER A 56 11.42 -10.55 -1.17
CA SER A 56 11.92 -9.21 -1.48
C SER A 56 10.91 -8.15 -1.11
N ILE A 57 11.39 -6.94 -0.82
CA ILE A 57 10.58 -5.74 -0.62
C ILE A 57 11.35 -4.50 -1.10
N ALA A 58 10.73 -3.65 -1.91
CA ALA A 58 11.28 -2.37 -2.30
C ALA A 58 10.60 -1.25 -1.51
N LEU A 59 11.37 -0.45 -0.78
CA LEU A 59 10.89 0.67 0.03
C LEU A 59 11.56 1.97 -0.40
N ASN A 60 10.79 3.08 -0.38
CA ASN A 60 11.33 4.40 -0.67
C ASN A 60 12.38 4.81 0.38
N LYS A 61 13.51 5.37 -0.07
CA LYS A 61 14.62 5.78 0.80
C LYS A 61 14.26 6.84 1.84
N GLU A 62 13.30 7.70 1.52
CA GLU A 62 12.84 8.76 2.42
C GLU A 62 11.89 8.25 3.51
N ASN A 63 11.43 7.00 3.42
CA ASN A 63 10.56 6.44 4.44
C ASN A 63 11.36 6.08 5.71
N ALA A 64 10.90 6.54 6.88
CA ALA A 64 11.53 6.25 8.16
C ALA A 64 11.66 4.74 8.42
N THR A 65 10.69 3.95 7.95
CA THR A 65 10.72 2.48 8.06
C THR A 65 11.91 1.90 7.29
N THR A 66 12.31 2.48 6.15
CA THR A 66 13.46 2.01 5.37
C THR A 66 14.78 2.16 6.13
N ALA A 67 14.99 3.31 6.78
CA ALA A 67 16.18 3.54 7.60
C ALA A 67 16.23 2.61 8.81
N ALA A 68 15.09 2.45 9.51
CA ALA A 68 14.98 1.56 10.66
C ALA A 68 15.18 0.09 10.29
N LEU A 69 14.60 -0.37 9.17
CA LEU A 69 14.74 -1.74 8.66
C LEU A 69 16.19 -2.05 8.31
N ARG A 70 16.88 -1.12 7.63
CA ARG A 70 18.30 -1.28 7.29
C ARG A 70 19.16 -1.41 8.55
N ALA A 71 18.89 -0.61 9.58
CA ALA A 71 19.62 -0.65 10.84
C ALA A 71 19.31 -1.92 11.66
N ALA A 72 18.06 -2.35 11.69
CA ALA A 72 17.62 -3.55 12.41
C ALA A 72 18.05 -4.86 11.72
N GLY A 73 18.17 -4.86 10.38
CA GLY A 73 18.48 -6.04 9.58
C GLY A 73 17.36 -7.11 9.59
N ARG A 74 16.15 -6.74 9.99
CA ARG A 74 14.98 -7.64 10.09
C ARG A 74 13.70 -6.88 9.79
N PHE A 75 12.70 -7.58 9.26
CA PHE A 75 11.37 -7.03 9.04
C PHE A 75 10.28 -8.09 9.10
N THR A 76 9.07 -7.64 9.32
CA THR A 76 7.86 -8.43 9.13
C THR A 76 7.08 -7.90 7.94
N ALA A 77 6.23 -8.75 7.37
CA ALA A 77 5.27 -8.38 6.34
C ALA A 77 3.90 -8.99 6.67
N SER A 78 2.91 -8.17 6.99
CA SER A 78 1.52 -8.58 7.18
C SER A 78 0.78 -8.47 5.85
N CYS A 79 0.29 -9.59 5.31
CA CYS A 79 -0.56 -9.59 4.12
C CYS A 79 -1.95 -9.11 4.51
N LEU A 80 -2.35 -7.93 4.09
CA LEU A 80 -3.67 -7.41 4.38
C LEU A 80 -4.74 -8.21 3.64
N SER A 81 -5.86 -8.45 4.33
CA SER A 81 -7.05 -9.05 3.75
C SER A 81 -8.02 -7.97 3.21
N GLU A 82 -8.97 -8.37 2.37
CA GLU A 82 -9.93 -7.46 1.74
C GLU A 82 -10.80 -6.67 2.74
N ASP A 83 -10.94 -7.15 3.97
CA ASP A 83 -11.65 -6.50 5.06
C ASP A 83 -10.80 -5.45 5.82
N ALA A 84 -9.51 -5.26 5.49
CA ALA A 84 -8.69 -4.21 6.09
C ALA A 84 -9.34 -2.82 5.86
N SER A 85 -9.47 -2.05 6.94
CA SER A 85 -10.09 -0.72 6.90
C SER A 85 -9.21 0.30 6.17
N MET A 86 -9.83 1.36 5.65
CA MET A 86 -9.09 2.50 5.11
C MET A 86 -8.31 3.24 6.20
N GLU A 87 -8.76 3.19 7.46
CA GLU A 87 -8.06 3.73 8.61
C GLU A 87 -6.72 3.02 8.83
N LEU A 88 -6.71 1.68 8.87
CA LEU A 88 -5.49 0.89 8.96
C LEU A 88 -4.51 1.23 7.82
N ILE A 89 -5.02 1.23 6.57
CA ILE A 89 -4.20 1.54 5.39
C ILE A 89 -3.69 2.98 5.47
N GLY A 90 -4.52 3.92 5.91
CA GLY A 90 -4.18 5.32 6.09
C GLY A 90 -3.06 5.52 7.12
N THR A 91 -3.22 4.91 8.30
CA THR A 91 -2.24 4.98 9.39
C THR A 91 -0.85 4.53 8.92
N PHE A 92 -0.75 3.39 8.23
CA PHE A 92 0.55 2.88 7.78
C PHE A 92 1.02 3.47 6.45
N GLY A 93 0.11 3.98 5.60
CA GLY A 93 0.42 4.47 4.26
C GLY A 93 0.74 5.96 4.16
N PHE A 94 0.12 6.80 5.01
CA PHE A 94 0.19 8.25 4.86
C PHE A 94 0.84 9.00 6.04
N HIS A 95 1.02 8.35 7.19
CA HIS A 95 1.70 8.95 8.34
C HIS A 95 3.14 8.44 8.49
N SER A 96 4.00 9.23 9.15
CA SER A 96 5.36 8.81 9.49
C SER A 96 5.39 8.05 10.83
N SER A 97 6.22 7.01 10.93
CA SER A 97 6.46 6.33 12.21
C SER A 97 7.31 7.16 13.19
N THR A 98 7.85 8.29 12.75
CA THR A 98 8.54 9.26 13.64
C THR A 98 7.57 10.20 14.35
N GLU A 99 6.34 10.31 13.84
CA GLU A 99 5.29 11.21 14.34
C GLU A 99 4.20 10.46 15.09
N LEU A 100 3.99 9.18 14.74
CA LEU A 100 2.88 8.37 15.22
C LEU A 100 3.33 6.95 15.55
N ASP A 101 2.99 6.46 16.76
CA ASP A 101 3.09 5.05 17.10
C ASP A 101 1.94 4.28 16.44
N LYS A 102 2.16 3.84 15.22
CA LYS A 102 1.14 3.19 14.38
C LYS A 102 0.71 1.84 14.92
N PHE A 103 1.65 1.08 15.48
CA PHE A 103 1.35 -0.25 16.03
C PHE A 103 0.56 -0.21 17.34
N ALA A 104 0.60 0.92 18.07
CA ALA A 104 -0.24 1.12 19.26
C ALA A 104 -1.71 1.41 18.90
N GLN A 105 -2.00 1.85 17.67
CA GLN A 105 -3.36 2.21 17.24
C GLN A 105 -4.14 1.02 16.65
N HIS A 106 -3.46 -0.06 16.31
CA HIS A 106 -4.02 -1.23 15.63
C HIS A 106 -3.67 -2.51 16.36
N ALA A 107 -4.54 -3.51 16.27
CA ALA A 107 -4.26 -4.81 16.84
C ALA A 107 -2.99 -5.40 16.18
N SER A 108 -1.93 -5.46 16.96
CA SER A 108 -0.61 -5.88 16.52
C SER A 108 -0.03 -6.96 17.46
N SER A 109 0.95 -7.70 16.96
CA SER A 109 1.67 -8.72 17.73
C SER A 109 3.17 -8.65 17.39
N ARG A 110 3.95 -9.60 17.91
CA ARG A 110 5.39 -9.69 17.67
C ARG A 110 5.78 -11.09 17.24
N ASP A 111 6.75 -11.16 16.35
CA ASP A 111 7.43 -12.40 16.01
C ASP A 111 8.39 -12.85 17.13
N ALA A 112 9.03 -13.99 16.96
CA ALA A 112 10.01 -14.53 17.91
C ALA A 112 11.23 -13.61 18.13
N ALA A 113 11.55 -12.75 17.17
CA ALA A 113 12.64 -11.77 17.26
C ALA A 113 12.20 -10.43 17.86
N GLY A 114 10.92 -10.28 18.23
CA GLY A 114 10.33 -9.05 18.80
C GLY A 114 9.97 -8.00 17.76
N MET A 115 9.97 -8.31 16.46
CA MET A 115 9.55 -7.39 15.39
C MET A 115 8.03 -7.28 15.37
N PRO A 116 7.46 -6.08 15.24
CA PRO A 116 6.02 -5.88 15.24
C PRO A 116 5.40 -6.31 13.91
N TYR A 117 4.20 -6.88 13.97
CA TYR A 117 3.35 -7.10 12.79
C TYR A 117 1.89 -6.77 13.10
N VAL A 118 1.13 -6.35 12.08
CA VAL A 118 -0.31 -6.12 12.19
C VAL A 118 -1.01 -7.45 12.19
N ALA A 119 -1.85 -7.69 13.20
CA ALA A 119 -2.62 -8.92 13.39
C ALA A 119 -4.08 -8.77 12.93
N GLU A 120 -4.64 -7.55 12.93
CA GLU A 120 -5.98 -7.30 12.44
C GLU A 120 -6.04 -7.31 10.91
N ALA A 121 -7.14 -7.78 10.35
CA ALA A 121 -7.37 -7.84 8.91
C ALA A 121 -6.14 -8.32 8.12
N CYS A 122 -5.47 -9.34 8.66
CA CYS A 122 -4.27 -9.96 8.13
C CYS A 122 -4.58 -11.42 7.77
N CYS A 123 -4.30 -11.84 6.54
CA CYS A 123 -4.53 -13.23 6.10
C CYS A 123 -3.29 -14.12 6.20
N ALA A 124 -2.12 -13.52 6.26
CA ALA A 124 -0.85 -14.20 6.52
C ALA A 124 0.20 -13.18 6.96
N TRP A 125 1.21 -13.61 7.71
CA TRP A 125 2.36 -12.77 8.01
C TRP A 125 3.67 -13.55 7.88
N PHE A 126 4.74 -12.81 7.64
CA PHE A 126 6.11 -13.31 7.47
C PHE A 126 7.06 -12.50 8.33
N SER A 127 8.08 -13.15 8.85
CA SER A 127 9.26 -12.52 9.45
C SER A 127 10.50 -12.92 8.66
N ALA A 128 11.34 -11.97 8.33
CA ALA A 128 12.52 -12.21 7.52
C ALA A 128 13.74 -11.46 8.05
N LYS A 129 14.88 -12.13 7.97
CA LYS A 129 16.20 -11.54 8.21
C LYS A 129 16.78 -11.06 6.89
N VAL A 130 17.21 -9.79 6.83
CA VAL A 130 17.81 -9.22 5.64
C VAL A 130 19.13 -9.93 5.31
N THR A 131 19.27 -10.43 4.10
CA THR A 131 20.46 -11.11 3.57
C THR A 131 21.14 -10.30 2.47
N GLY A 132 20.48 -9.28 1.94
CA GLY A 132 21.05 -8.40 0.92
C GLY A 132 20.18 -7.17 0.67
N GLU A 133 20.82 -6.14 0.12
CA GLU A 133 20.11 -4.94 -0.33
C GLU A 133 20.73 -4.42 -1.65
N LEU A 134 19.88 -3.77 -2.45
CA LEU A 134 20.26 -3.12 -3.69
C LEU A 134 19.68 -1.71 -3.77
N ASP A 135 20.53 -0.73 -4.01
CA ASP A 135 20.11 0.65 -4.25
C ASP A 135 19.54 0.80 -5.67
N LEU A 136 18.30 1.24 -5.78
CA LEU A 136 17.58 1.47 -7.04
C LEU A 136 17.34 2.98 -7.33
N GLY A 137 18.14 3.86 -6.73
CA GLY A 137 17.96 5.32 -6.87
C GLY A 137 16.98 5.88 -5.84
N THR A 138 15.68 5.87 -6.11
CA THR A 138 14.65 6.35 -5.20
C THR A 138 14.25 5.34 -4.12
N HIS A 139 14.45 4.05 -4.38
CA HIS A 139 14.09 2.94 -3.51
C HIS A 139 15.29 2.07 -3.16
N VAL A 140 15.14 1.29 -2.11
CA VAL A 140 16.04 0.19 -1.77
C VAL A 140 15.26 -1.11 -1.88
N LEU A 141 15.80 -2.07 -2.64
CA LEU A 141 15.32 -3.45 -2.65
C LEU A 141 16.05 -4.23 -1.57
N PHE A 142 15.31 -4.75 -0.60
CA PHE A 142 15.82 -5.68 0.40
C PHE A 142 15.47 -7.11 0.01
N ILE A 143 16.41 -8.02 0.22
CA ILE A 143 16.20 -9.47 0.17
C ILE A 143 16.27 -10.00 1.59
N GLY A 144 15.29 -10.79 2.00
CA GLY A 144 15.23 -11.39 3.33
C GLY A 144 15.01 -12.90 3.27
N GLU A 145 15.72 -13.64 4.09
CA GLU A 145 15.45 -15.05 4.35
C GLU A 145 14.33 -15.16 5.37
N VAL A 146 13.28 -15.92 5.04
CA VAL A 146 12.12 -16.11 5.91
C VAL A 146 12.49 -17.03 7.07
N GLU A 147 12.36 -16.52 8.28
CA GLU A 147 12.62 -17.26 9.52
C GLU A 147 11.33 -17.75 10.19
N GLU A 148 10.23 -17.01 10.00
CA GLU A 148 8.92 -17.34 10.57
C GLU A 148 7.80 -16.90 9.62
N SER A 149 6.73 -17.67 9.54
CA SER A 149 5.54 -17.29 8.78
C SER A 149 4.31 -18.05 9.28
N GLN A 150 3.14 -17.43 9.16
CA GLN A 150 1.88 -18.05 9.54
C GLN A 150 0.75 -17.58 8.62
N LYS A 151 -0.08 -18.52 8.20
CA LYS A 151 -1.38 -18.27 7.61
C LYS A 151 -2.42 -18.07 8.72
N VAL A 152 -3.28 -17.08 8.60
CA VAL A 152 -4.38 -16.82 9.54
C VAL A 152 -5.61 -17.55 9.05
N GLU A 153 -6.09 -18.52 9.85
CA GLU A 153 -7.28 -19.30 9.51
C GLU A 153 -8.55 -18.44 9.63
N GLY A 154 -9.47 -18.59 8.68
CA GLY A 154 -10.74 -17.86 8.65
C GLY A 154 -10.64 -16.39 8.21
N ALA A 155 -9.46 -15.91 7.85
CA ALA A 155 -9.29 -14.57 7.30
C ALA A 155 -9.94 -14.45 5.89
N ALA A 156 -10.36 -13.24 5.53
CA ALA A 156 -10.82 -12.93 4.18
C ALA A 156 -9.68 -13.08 3.15
N SER A 157 -10.02 -13.00 1.86
CA SER A 157 -9.05 -13.09 0.76
C SER A 157 -7.95 -12.04 0.88
N PRO A 158 -6.72 -12.34 0.40
CA PRO A 158 -5.65 -11.34 0.34
C PRO A 158 -6.08 -10.13 -0.50
N MET A 159 -5.87 -8.93 0.02
CA MET A 159 -6.15 -7.69 -0.71
C MET A 159 -5.15 -7.53 -1.84
N THR A 160 -5.67 -7.39 -3.06
CA THR A 160 -4.85 -6.98 -4.20
C THR A 160 -4.83 -5.45 -4.33
N TYR A 161 -3.81 -4.92 -4.97
CA TYR A 161 -3.73 -3.48 -5.25
C TYR A 161 -4.88 -3.01 -6.17
N SER A 162 -5.31 -3.87 -7.08
CA SER A 162 -6.49 -3.64 -7.92
C SER A 162 -7.78 -3.53 -7.07
N PHE A 163 -7.98 -4.41 -6.10
CA PHE A 163 -9.12 -4.34 -5.17
C PHE A 163 -9.09 -3.04 -4.35
N TYR A 164 -7.91 -2.65 -3.84
CA TYR A 164 -7.73 -1.40 -3.11
C TYR A 164 -8.17 -0.19 -3.94
N HIS A 165 -7.79 -0.11 -5.22
CA HIS A 165 -8.20 1.00 -6.09
C HIS A 165 -9.67 0.97 -6.50
N GLN A 166 -10.15 -0.19 -6.96
CA GLN A 166 -11.48 -0.31 -7.58
C GLN A 166 -12.61 -0.40 -6.56
N VAL A 167 -12.39 -1.09 -5.43
CA VAL A 167 -13.44 -1.35 -4.44
C VAL A 167 -13.35 -0.39 -3.27
N LYS A 168 -12.13 -0.10 -2.77
CA LYS A 168 -11.95 0.80 -1.63
C LYS A 168 -11.72 2.27 -2.03
N GLY A 169 -11.59 2.57 -3.32
CA GLY A 169 -11.36 3.92 -3.83
C GLY A 169 -10.00 4.53 -3.46
N GLY A 170 -9.05 3.68 -3.06
CA GLY A 170 -7.73 4.12 -2.63
C GLY A 170 -6.90 4.73 -3.76
N LYS A 171 -5.91 5.55 -3.40
CA LYS A 171 -4.97 6.17 -4.35
C LYS A 171 -3.52 5.77 -4.04
N THR A 172 -2.68 5.78 -5.08
CA THR A 172 -1.24 5.54 -4.94
C THR A 172 -0.55 6.80 -4.43
N PRO A 173 0.12 6.77 -3.26
CA PRO A 173 0.88 7.93 -2.79
C PRO A 173 2.04 8.29 -3.75
N PRO A 174 2.40 9.57 -3.90
CA PRO A 174 3.46 10.02 -4.84
C PRO A 174 4.85 9.39 -4.61
N LYS A 175 5.11 8.86 -3.42
CA LYS A 175 6.38 8.20 -3.07
C LYS A 175 6.31 6.66 -3.14
N ALA A 176 5.19 6.09 -3.57
CA ALA A 176 5.07 4.64 -3.75
C ALA A 176 5.85 4.16 -4.98
N SER A 177 6.36 2.94 -4.93
CA SER A 177 7.12 2.32 -6.03
C SER A 177 6.31 2.15 -7.32
N SER A 178 4.98 2.09 -7.21
CA SER A 178 4.03 1.96 -8.33
C SER A 178 3.42 3.30 -8.77
N TYR A 179 3.87 4.45 -8.25
CA TYR A 179 3.35 5.76 -8.66
C TYR A 179 3.82 6.12 -10.07
N LEU A 180 2.88 6.36 -10.98
CA LEU A 180 3.14 6.65 -12.40
C LEU A 180 2.88 8.12 -12.79
N GLY A 181 2.63 9.00 -11.84
CA GLY A 181 2.19 10.38 -12.05
C GLY A 181 0.68 10.53 -11.81
N ASP A 182 0.10 11.69 -12.18
CA ASP A 182 -1.32 11.96 -11.99
C ASP A 182 -2.18 10.94 -12.77
N GLU A 183 -2.57 9.88 -12.07
CA GLU A 183 -3.46 8.86 -12.60
C GLU A 183 -4.87 9.44 -12.71
N GLN A 184 -5.38 9.54 -13.94
CA GLN A 184 -6.81 9.74 -14.11
C GLN A 184 -7.55 8.53 -13.52
N PRO A 185 -8.68 8.71 -12.82
CA PRO A 185 -9.44 7.59 -12.26
C PRO A 185 -9.78 6.61 -13.38
N VAL A 186 -9.38 5.35 -13.23
CA VAL A 186 -9.82 4.28 -14.13
C VAL A 186 -11.33 4.16 -13.93
N PRO A 187 -12.19 4.35 -14.96
CA PRO A 187 -13.61 4.21 -14.79
C PRO A 187 -13.90 2.78 -14.33
N ALA A 188 -14.64 2.65 -13.22
CA ALA A 188 -15.12 1.38 -12.74
C ALA A 188 -15.96 0.71 -13.82
N SER A 189 -15.38 -0.24 -14.57
CA SER A 189 -16.15 -1.07 -15.48
C SER A 189 -17.00 -2.01 -14.64
N ALA A 190 -18.30 -1.80 -14.69
CA ALA A 190 -19.32 -2.54 -14.01
C ALA A 190 -19.19 -4.05 -14.26
N SER A 191 -18.98 -4.81 -13.19
CA SER A 191 -19.47 -6.17 -13.06
C SER A 191 -19.98 -6.37 -11.64
N VAL A 192 -21.11 -5.75 -11.35
CA VAL A 192 -21.92 -6.05 -10.17
C VAL A 192 -22.56 -7.42 -10.41
N ARG A 193 -22.22 -8.42 -9.60
CA ARG A 193 -23.07 -9.59 -9.42
C ARG A 193 -24.15 -9.21 -8.43
N GLU A 194 -25.39 -9.20 -8.92
CA GLU A 194 -26.60 -9.03 -8.13
C GLU A 194 -26.74 -10.14 -7.09
N GLY A 195 -27.09 -9.77 -5.88
CA GLY A 195 -27.52 -10.70 -4.85
C GLY A 195 -27.58 -10.07 -3.46
N GLY A 196 -28.76 -9.63 -3.04
CA GLY A 196 -29.08 -9.33 -1.66
C GLY A 196 -29.85 -8.04 -1.43
N GLU A 197 -31.19 -8.13 -1.42
CA GLU A 197 -32.12 -7.07 -1.03
C GLU A 197 -31.93 -6.78 0.47
N GLY A 198 -31.55 -5.55 0.80
CA GLY A 198 -31.61 -4.97 2.12
C GLY A 198 -31.93 -3.48 1.97
N GLU A 199 -33.15 -3.08 2.38
CA GLU A 199 -33.60 -1.68 2.38
C GLU A 199 -32.59 -0.79 3.12
N SER A 200 -31.96 0.13 2.40
CA SER A 200 -31.12 1.18 2.95
C SER A 200 -31.70 2.54 2.56
N ALA A 201 -31.78 3.43 3.54
CA ALA A 201 -32.11 4.83 3.34
C ALA A 201 -31.27 5.43 2.22
N ALA A 202 -31.85 6.26 1.35
CA ALA A 202 -31.20 6.85 0.19
C ALA A 202 -29.87 7.52 0.62
N ALA A 203 -28.75 6.99 0.13
CA ALA A 203 -27.44 7.61 0.32
C ALA A 203 -27.41 9.00 -0.36
N PRO A 204 -26.68 9.98 0.18
CA PRO A 204 -26.53 11.27 -0.45
C PRO A 204 -25.90 11.09 -1.83
N LYS A 205 -26.46 11.78 -2.85
CA LYS A 205 -26.00 11.70 -4.24
C LYS A 205 -24.69 12.45 -4.48
N VAL A 206 -24.09 13.00 -3.45
CA VAL A 206 -22.89 13.85 -3.49
C VAL A 206 -22.02 13.50 -2.30
N GLY A 207 -20.70 13.50 -2.52
CA GLY A 207 -19.71 13.34 -1.49
C GLY A 207 -18.47 14.21 -1.78
N TRP A 208 -17.56 14.27 -0.82
CA TRP A 208 -16.27 14.96 -0.94
C TRP A 208 -15.14 13.95 -0.88
N ARG A 209 -14.39 13.82 -1.97
CA ARG A 209 -13.27 12.87 -2.07
C ARG A 209 -11.94 13.56 -1.77
N CYS A 210 -11.19 13.03 -0.81
CA CYS A 210 -9.81 13.44 -0.57
C CYS A 210 -8.93 13.08 -1.79
N THR A 211 -8.24 14.08 -2.34
CA THR A 211 -7.36 13.91 -3.50
C THR A 211 -6.07 13.17 -3.17
N ILE A 212 -5.73 13.06 -1.87
CA ILE A 212 -4.50 12.40 -1.41
C ILE A 212 -4.71 10.90 -1.16
N CYS A 213 -5.71 10.51 -0.35
CA CYS A 213 -5.90 9.11 0.05
C CYS A 213 -7.13 8.44 -0.58
N GLY A 214 -8.02 9.21 -1.24
CA GLY A 214 -9.24 8.68 -1.84
C GLY A 214 -10.43 8.54 -0.88
N HIS A 215 -10.27 8.88 0.41
CA HIS A 215 -11.38 8.88 1.36
C HIS A 215 -12.54 9.75 0.87
N ILE A 216 -13.79 9.26 1.04
CA ILE A 216 -14.99 10.01 0.67
C ILE A 216 -15.76 10.33 1.94
N GLU A 217 -16.01 11.64 2.17
CA GLU A 217 -16.87 12.14 3.22
C GLU A 217 -18.26 12.40 2.64
N TYR A 218 -19.30 11.83 3.29
CA TYR A 218 -20.69 11.89 2.80
C TYR A 218 -21.47 13.00 3.51
N VAL A 219 -21.11 14.24 3.20
CA VAL A 219 -21.76 15.45 3.75
C VAL A 219 -22.05 16.43 2.63
N ASP A 220 -23.06 17.30 2.83
CA ASP A 220 -23.41 18.33 1.85
C ASP A 220 -22.33 19.37 1.69
N GLU A 221 -21.60 19.71 2.79
CA GLU A 221 -20.51 20.67 2.83
C GLU A 221 -19.51 20.29 3.92
N LEU A 222 -18.21 20.41 3.61
CA LEU A 222 -17.13 20.19 4.59
C LEU A 222 -16.96 21.43 5.48
N PRO A 223 -16.82 21.27 6.81
CA PRO A 223 -16.46 22.35 7.71
C PRO A 223 -15.17 23.05 7.29
N ASP A 224 -14.97 24.32 7.72
CA ASP A 224 -13.77 25.08 7.37
C ASP A 224 -12.49 24.52 7.96
N ASP A 225 -12.58 23.88 9.11
CA ASP A 225 -11.52 23.24 9.88
C ASP A 225 -11.49 21.71 9.67
N PHE A 226 -12.13 21.21 8.60
CA PHE A 226 -12.17 19.77 8.32
C PHE A 226 -10.78 19.25 7.95
N GLU A 227 -10.38 18.20 8.63
CA GLU A 227 -9.19 17.41 8.30
C GLU A 227 -9.59 15.99 7.91
N CYS A 228 -8.94 15.44 6.89
CA CYS A 228 -9.17 14.08 6.44
C CYS A 228 -8.88 13.08 7.57
N PRO A 229 -9.84 12.25 7.99
CA PRO A 229 -9.63 11.30 9.08
C PRO A 229 -8.60 10.20 8.74
N ILE A 230 -8.23 10.06 7.45
CA ILE A 230 -7.32 9.02 7.00
C ILE A 230 -5.88 9.53 6.85
N CYS A 231 -5.68 10.75 6.31
CA CYS A 231 -4.33 11.26 5.99
C CYS A 231 -4.05 12.66 6.57
N GLY A 232 -4.98 13.25 7.32
CA GLY A 232 -4.78 14.51 8.04
C GLY A 232 -4.71 15.78 7.18
N VAL A 233 -4.99 15.71 5.87
CA VAL A 233 -4.99 16.91 5.02
C VAL A 233 -6.27 17.71 5.17
N GLY A 234 -6.18 19.04 5.04
CA GLY A 234 -7.31 19.95 5.17
C GLY A 234 -8.31 19.84 4.01
N LYS A 235 -9.46 20.53 4.16
CA LYS A 235 -10.57 20.48 3.20
C LYS A 235 -10.18 20.95 1.79
N GLU A 236 -9.15 21.75 1.63
CA GLU A 236 -8.63 22.23 0.34
C GLU A 236 -8.15 21.09 -0.58
N MET A 237 -7.90 19.91 0.00
CA MET A 237 -7.52 18.71 -0.72
C MET A 237 -8.71 17.80 -1.05
N PHE A 238 -9.95 18.31 -0.91
CA PHE A 238 -11.14 17.55 -1.24
C PHE A 238 -11.80 18.08 -2.52
N GLU A 239 -12.25 17.17 -3.35
CA GLU A 239 -13.04 17.45 -4.55
C GLU A 239 -14.46 16.91 -4.37
N ARG A 240 -15.45 17.64 -4.86
CA ARG A 240 -16.85 17.21 -4.85
C ARG A 240 -17.04 16.13 -5.91
N VAL A 241 -17.66 15.01 -5.53
CA VAL A 241 -17.93 13.89 -6.43
C VAL A 241 -19.43 13.53 -6.41
N GLU A 242 -19.97 13.19 -7.57
CA GLU A 242 -21.31 12.58 -7.69
C GLU A 242 -21.16 11.06 -7.53
N LEU A 243 -22.04 10.44 -6.74
CA LEU A 243 -21.97 9.03 -6.34
C LEU A 243 -23.07 8.21 -7.02
#